data_f84966216bcf5b390fa8f3f2a985b055
#
_entry.id   f84966216bcf5b390fa8f3f2a985b055
#
_cell.length_a   1.000
_cell.length_b   1.000
_cell.length_c   1.000
_cell.angle_alpha   90.00
_cell.angle_beta   90.00
_cell.angle_gamma   90.00
#
_symmetry.space_group_name_H-M   'P 1'
#
loop_
_entity.id
_entity.type
_entity.pdbx_description
1 polymer ?
#
loop_
_entity_poly.entity_id
_entity_poly.type
_entity_poly.pdbx_seq_one_letter_code
_entity_poly.pdbx_strand_id
1 'polypeptide(L)'
;MAFTLCARVWRARGRTYFDRPKMTHTHPPDKQGLYDPRHEHDACGVGFVVDIAGRRSHEIVRQAVEVLLNLEHRGACGCEKNTGDGAGILLQIPHPFFARECASLGIKLPPAGLYGVGMVFLPRDPESREQCERLFEEIVREEGQSVLGWRSVPTDDSMIGPTAKASEPVVRQIFIARGTETVDELAFERKLYVLRKRTS
;
A
#
# COMPACT_ATOMS: atom_id res chain seq x y z
N MET A 1 -2.00 -4.18 12.34
CA MET A 1 -2.34 -3.14 11.34
C MET A 1 -1.42 -3.27 10.16
N ALA A 2 -1.93 -3.36 8.96
CA ALA A 2 -1.08 -3.28 7.80
C ALA A 2 -0.85 -1.80 7.46
N PHE A 3 0.38 -1.41 7.26
CA PHE A 3 0.68 -0.11 6.69
C PHE A 3 0.15 -0.07 5.25
N THR A 4 -0.32 1.07 4.81
CA THR A 4 -0.90 1.28 3.48
C THR A 4 0.00 0.73 2.39
N LEU A 5 -0.45 -0.32 1.70
CA LEU A 5 0.16 -0.79 0.49
C LEU A 5 -0.34 0.13 -0.64
N CYS A 6 0.43 1.15 -1.00
CA CYS A 6 0.15 1.89 -2.22
C CYS A 6 0.65 1.03 -3.39
N ALA A 7 -0.22 0.21 -3.95
CA ALA A 7 0.06 -0.49 -5.19
C ALA A 7 -0.49 0.35 -6.35
N ARG A 8 0.36 0.73 -7.29
CA ARG A 8 -0.12 1.25 -8.56
C ARG A 8 -0.80 0.11 -9.30
N VAL A 9 -2.10 0.25 -9.55
CA VAL A 9 -2.84 -0.73 -10.34
C VAL A 9 -2.46 -0.56 -11.80
N TRP A 10 -1.91 -1.61 -12.36
CA TRP A 10 -1.47 -1.73 -13.74
C TRP A 10 -2.51 -2.38 -14.61
N ARG A 11 -2.77 -1.77 -15.75
CA ARG A 11 -3.61 -2.35 -16.78
C ARG A 11 -2.84 -3.41 -17.58
N ALA A 12 -2.95 -4.68 -17.16
CA ALA A 12 -2.54 -5.77 -18.02
C ALA A 12 -3.41 -5.81 -19.27
N ARG A 13 -2.84 -5.57 -20.46
CA ARG A 13 -3.46 -5.93 -21.73
C ARG A 13 -3.45 -7.44 -21.86
N GLY A 14 -4.50 -8.09 -21.43
CA GLY A 14 -4.69 -9.52 -21.59
C GLY A 14 -6.11 -9.89 -21.20
N ARG A 15 -7.01 -9.91 -22.17
CA ARG A 15 -8.41 -10.40 -22.13
C ARG A 15 -9.19 -10.12 -20.85
N THR A 16 -9.96 -9.13 -20.99
CA THR A 16 -11.06 -8.58 -20.24
C THR A 16 -12.04 -9.63 -19.71
N TYR A 17 -12.07 -9.73 -18.41
CA TYR A 17 -13.28 -10.06 -17.71
C TYR A 17 -14.09 -8.75 -17.62
N PHE A 18 -15.25 -8.72 -18.26
CA PHE A 18 -16.17 -7.59 -18.42
C PHE A 18 -15.84 -6.57 -19.53
N ASP A 19 -16.42 -6.88 -20.69
CA ASP A 19 -16.79 -5.89 -21.70
C ASP A 19 -18.08 -5.19 -21.21
N ARG A 20 -17.95 -4.24 -20.28
CA ARG A 20 -19.02 -3.29 -19.97
C ARG A 20 -18.79 -2.05 -20.82
N PRO A 21 -19.85 -1.51 -21.48
CA PRO A 21 -19.71 -0.25 -22.19
C PRO A 21 -19.21 0.81 -21.20
N LYS A 22 -18.10 1.46 -21.52
CA LYS A 22 -17.60 2.62 -20.78
C LYS A 22 -18.70 3.69 -20.82
N MET A 23 -19.25 4.03 -19.68
CA MET A 23 -20.03 5.25 -19.56
C MET A 23 -19.06 6.43 -19.75
N THR A 24 -19.02 6.96 -20.96
CA THR A 24 -18.27 8.18 -21.27
C THR A 24 -19.10 9.37 -20.81
N HIS A 25 -19.10 9.66 -19.53
CA HIS A 25 -19.53 10.98 -19.07
C HIS A 25 -18.39 11.95 -19.34
N THR A 26 -18.44 12.64 -20.47
CA THR A 26 -17.43 13.61 -20.90
C THR A 26 -17.58 14.97 -20.19
N HIS A 27 -18.67 15.18 -19.47
CA HIS A 27 -18.94 16.41 -18.70
C HIS A 27 -19.60 16.07 -17.37
N PRO A 28 -19.26 16.82 -16.28
CA PRO A 28 -20.01 16.71 -15.04
C PRO A 28 -21.49 17.06 -15.28
N PRO A 29 -22.41 16.52 -14.49
CA PRO A 29 -23.83 16.88 -14.58
C PRO A 29 -24.03 18.39 -14.40
N ASP A 30 -25.10 18.92 -14.99
CA ASP A 30 -25.49 20.30 -14.75
C ASP A 30 -25.86 20.52 -13.29
N LYS A 31 -25.71 21.78 -12.84
CA LYS A 31 -26.07 22.16 -11.46
C LYS A 31 -27.52 21.77 -11.16
N GLN A 32 -27.70 20.97 -10.08
CA GLN A 32 -29.02 20.53 -9.62
C GLN A 32 -29.05 20.31 -8.12
N GLY A 33 -30.06 20.84 -7.45
CA GLY A 33 -30.18 20.74 -6.00
C GLY A 33 -28.97 21.32 -5.29
N LEU A 34 -28.31 20.51 -4.44
CA LEU A 34 -27.09 20.88 -3.71
C LEU A 34 -25.80 20.66 -4.53
N TYR A 35 -25.90 19.98 -5.68
CA TYR A 35 -24.75 19.74 -6.55
C TYR A 35 -24.47 20.98 -7.40
N ASP A 36 -23.23 21.47 -7.36
CA ASP A 36 -22.71 22.52 -8.22
C ASP A 36 -21.36 22.08 -8.78
N PRO A 37 -21.19 21.92 -10.10
CA PRO A 37 -19.95 21.45 -10.71
C PRO A 37 -18.75 22.38 -10.43
N ARG A 38 -18.95 23.61 -10.00
CA ARG A 38 -17.85 24.51 -9.61
C ARG A 38 -17.21 24.10 -8.27
N HIS A 39 -17.90 23.26 -7.48
CA HIS A 39 -17.39 22.69 -6.24
C HIS A 39 -16.82 21.28 -6.44
N GLU A 40 -16.82 20.77 -7.67
CA GLU A 40 -16.18 19.50 -7.99
C GLU A 40 -14.66 19.66 -7.87
N HIS A 41 -14.07 18.90 -6.97
CA HIS A 41 -12.63 18.81 -6.78
C HIS A 41 -12.20 17.38 -7.06
N ASP A 42 -10.94 17.19 -7.39
CA ASP A 42 -10.34 15.84 -7.49
C ASP A 42 -10.62 15.09 -6.20
N ALA A 43 -11.40 14.03 -6.30
CA ALA A 43 -11.86 13.28 -5.14
C ALA A 43 -11.30 11.88 -5.19
N CYS A 44 -10.70 11.45 -4.06
CA CYS A 44 -10.28 10.08 -3.88
C CYS A 44 -11.49 9.13 -3.92
N GLY A 45 -11.35 8.01 -4.62
CA GLY A 45 -12.29 6.90 -4.53
C GLY A 45 -11.87 5.97 -3.39
N VAL A 46 -12.79 5.64 -2.50
CA VAL A 46 -12.55 4.70 -1.40
C VAL A 46 -13.65 3.64 -1.39
N GLY A 47 -13.26 2.40 -1.19
CA GLY A 47 -14.17 1.29 -1.00
C GLY A 47 -13.63 0.29 0.00
N PHE A 48 -14.46 -0.61 0.48
CA PHE A 48 -14.04 -1.67 1.38
C PHE A 48 -14.78 -2.96 1.08
N VAL A 49 -14.13 -4.08 1.37
CA VAL A 49 -14.69 -5.43 1.33
C VAL A 49 -14.42 -6.11 2.65
N VAL A 50 -15.42 -6.72 3.24
CA VAL A 50 -15.31 -7.41 4.53
C VAL A 50 -16.11 -8.70 4.52
N ASP A 51 -15.55 -9.75 5.11
CA ASP A 51 -16.30 -10.96 5.47
C ASP A 51 -16.85 -10.77 6.89
N ILE A 52 -18.18 -10.76 7.04
CA ILE A 52 -18.85 -10.51 8.34
C ILE A 52 -18.47 -11.57 9.38
N ALA A 53 -18.18 -12.79 8.96
CA ALA A 53 -17.73 -13.87 9.84
C ALA A 53 -16.21 -13.83 10.13
N GLY A 54 -15.48 -12.85 9.60
CA GLY A 54 -14.05 -12.69 9.82
C GLY A 54 -13.18 -13.76 9.16
N ARG A 55 -13.69 -14.50 8.19
CA ARG A 55 -12.95 -15.56 7.50
C ARG A 55 -11.93 -14.96 6.55
N ARG A 56 -10.70 -15.42 6.65
CA ARG A 56 -9.62 -15.01 5.75
C ARG A 56 -9.74 -15.73 4.41
N SER A 57 -9.75 -15.01 3.29
CA SER A 57 -9.75 -15.60 1.97
C SER A 57 -9.04 -14.71 0.95
N HIS A 58 -8.44 -15.31 -0.07
CA HIS A 58 -7.87 -14.57 -1.21
C HIS A 58 -8.97 -13.90 -2.05
N GLU A 59 -10.19 -14.39 -1.96
CA GLU A 59 -11.36 -13.80 -2.64
C GLU A 59 -11.60 -12.35 -2.22
N ILE A 60 -11.43 -12.04 -0.93
CA ILE A 60 -11.53 -10.65 -0.41
C ILE A 60 -10.48 -9.74 -1.08
N VAL A 61 -9.25 -10.23 -1.27
CA VAL A 61 -8.19 -9.47 -1.95
C VAL A 61 -8.56 -9.22 -3.41
N ARG A 62 -9.10 -10.24 -4.09
CA ARG A 62 -9.56 -10.13 -5.49
C ARG A 62 -10.68 -9.11 -5.63
N GLN A 63 -11.66 -9.15 -4.73
CA GLN A 63 -12.75 -8.17 -4.69
C GLN A 63 -12.26 -6.76 -4.37
N ALA A 64 -11.27 -6.60 -3.50
CA ALA A 64 -10.67 -5.30 -3.22
C ALA A 64 -9.95 -4.72 -4.46
N VAL A 65 -9.27 -5.55 -5.24
CA VAL A 65 -8.70 -5.13 -6.53
C VAL A 65 -9.80 -4.75 -7.53
N GLU A 66 -10.90 -5.49 -7.57
CA GLU A 66 -12.07 -5.15 -8.40
C GLU A 66 -12.69 -3.79 -7.99
N VAL A 67 -12.75 -3.48 -6.71
CA VAL A 67 -13.17 -2.15 -6.23
C VAL A 67 -12.27 -1.06 -6.82
N LEU A 68 -10.95 -1.24 -6.80
CA LEU A 68 -10.01 -0.28 -7.40
C LEU A 68 -10.24 -0.10 -8.91
N LEU A 69 -10.47 -1.20 -9.64
CA LEU A 69 -10.78 -1.12 -11.08
C LEU A 69 -12.09 -0.38 -11.34
N ASN A 70 -13.10 -0.59 -10.51
CA ASN A 70 -14.37 0.11 -10.60
C ASN A 70 -14.27 1.61 -10.26
N LEU A 71 -13.23 2.01 -9.52
CA LEU A 71 -12.92 3.40 -9.18
C LEU A 71 -12.00 4.11 -10.19
N GLU A 72 -11.63 3.46 -11.30
CA GLU A 72 -10.76 4.06 -12.34
C GLU A 72 -11.27 5.43 -12.81
N HIS A 73 -12.58 5.61 -12.86
CA HIS A 73 -13.23 6.88 -13.28
C HIS A 73 -13.06 8.03 -12.26
N ARG A 74 -12.57 7.72 -11.04
CA ARG A 74 -12.28 8.70 -9.99
C ARG A 74 -10.80 9.10 -9.95
N GLY A 75 -9.97 8.45 -10.77
CA GLY A 75 -8.55 8.76 -10.87
C GLY A 75 -8.28 9.88 -11.85
N ALA A 76 -7.30 10.74 -11.56
CA ALA A 76 -6.77 11.70 -12.51
C ALA A 76 -5.62 11.08 -13.32
N CYS A 77 -5.52 11.45 -14.58
CA CYS A 77 -4.35 11.15 -15.39
C CYS A 77 -3.41 12.35 -15.35
N GLY A 78 -2.11 12.11 -15.15
CA GLY A 78 -1.08 13.13 -15.26
C GLY A 78 -0.77 13.52 -16.71
N CYS A 79 0.37 14.15 -16.93
CA CYS A 79 0.85 14.57 -18.25
C CYS A 79 1.04 13.39 -19.23
N GLU A 80 1.11 12.18 -18.72
CA GLU A 80 1.33 10.94 -19.49
C GLU A 80 0.12 10.02 -19.38
N LYS A 81 -0.26 9.41 -20.49
CA LYS A 81 -1.42 8.48 -20.55
C LYS A 81 -1.33 7.32 -19.56
N ASN A 82 -0.11 6.92 -19.21
CA ASN A 82 0.16 5.76 -18.37
C ASN A 82 0.56 6.13 -16.93
N THR A 83 0.49 7.42 -16.61
CA THR A 83 0.82 7.94 -15.28
C THR A 83 -0.40 8.63 -14.72
N GLY A 84 -0.90 8.15 -13.61
CA GLY A 84 -2.06 8.70 -12.92
C GLY A 84 -1.82 8.76 -11.42
N ASP A 85 -2.88 9.05 -10.70
CA ASP A 85 -2.89 8.98 -9.24
C ASP A 85 -2.55 7.57 -8.76
N GLY A 86 -2.01 7.49 -7.57
CA GLY A 86 -1.74 6.20 -6.93
C GLY A 86 -3.03 5.45 -6.58
N ALA A 87 -2.95 4.13 -6.59
CA ALA A 87 -3.99 3.26 -6.07
C ALA A 87 -3.38 2.27 -5.07
N GLY A 88 -4.14 1.86 -4.07
CA GLY A 88 -3.64 0.94 -3.07
C GLY A 88 -4.73 0.18 -2.37
N ILE A 89 -4.37 -0.96 -1.79
CA ILE A 89 -5.22 -1.73 -0.89
C ILE A 89 -4.59 -1.85 0.48
N LEU A 90 -5.40 -1.77 1.51
CA LEU A 90 -5.03 -2.08 2.87
C LEU A 90 -5.66 -3.42 3.25
N LEU A 91 -4.86 -4.36 3.68
CA LEU A 91 -5.32 -5.69 4.06
C LEU A 91 -4.65 -6.17 5.35
N GLN A 92 -5.26 -7.17 5.98
CA GLN A 92 -4.62 -7.85 7.10
C GLN A 92 -3.31 -8.50 6.66
N ILE A 93 -2.32 -8.54 7.56
CA ILE A 93 -1.03 -9.18 7.30
C ILE A 93 -1.26 -10.65 6.88
N PRO A 94 -0.90 -11.02 5.64
CA PRO A 94 -1.03 -12.40 5.17
C PRO A 94 0.11 -13.26 5.74
N HIS A 95 0.01 -13.62 7.02
CA HIS A 95 1.07 -14.31 7.75
C HIS A 95 1.65 -15.54 7.03
N PRO A 96 0.84 -16.47 6.44
CA PRO A 96 1.41 -17.62 5.75
C PRO A 96 2.27 -17.24 4.53
N PHE A 97 1.91 -16.16 3.84
CA PHE A 97 2.69 -15.63 2.74
C PHE A 97 4.02 -15.07 3.24
N PHE A 98 4.00 -14.16 4.22
CA PHE A 98 5.22 -13.57 4.73
C PHE A 98 6.12 -14.57 5.46
N ALA A 99 5.56 -15.58 6.15
CA ALA A 99 6.35 -16.62 6.76
C ALA A 99 7.20 -17.38 5.72
N ARG A 100 6.63 -17.69 4.55
CA ARG A 100 7.36 -18.34 3.46
C ARG A 100 8.42 -17.41 2.83
N GLU A 101 8.03 -16.18 2.49
CA GLU A 101 8.93 -15.20 1.86
C GLU A 101 10.10 -14.83 2.79
N CYS A 102 9.81 -14.59 4.06
CA CYS A 102 10.84 -14.24 5.04
C CYS A 102 11.77 -15.40 5.34
N ALA A 103 11.26 -16.64 5.36
CA ALA A 103 12.11 -17.82 5.58
C ALA A 103 13.18 -17.96 4.49
N SER A 104 12.85 -17.66 3.22
CA SER A 104 13.82 -17.67 2.12
C SER A 104 14.92 -16.61 2.27
N LEU A 105 14.67 -15.56 3.05
CA LEU A 105 15.58 -14.45 3.33
C LEU A 105 16.30 -14.62 4.69
N GLY A 106 16.08 -15.73 5.39
CA GLY A 106 16.64 -15.95 6.73
C GLY A 106 15.97 -15.14 7.84
N ILE A 107 14.87 -14.45 7.56
CA ILE A 107 14.12 -13.67 8.55
C ILE A 107 13.12 -14.60 9.25
N LYS A 108 13.27 -14.75 10.57
CA LYS A 108 12.35 -15.53 11.40
C LYS A 108 11.22 -14.64 11.91
N LEU A 109 10.02 -14.84 11.40
CA LEU A 109 8.84 -14.12 11.87
C LEU A 109 8.28 -14.78 13.14
N PRO A 110 7.90 -13.99 14.16
CA PRO A 110 7.11 -14.50 15.28
C PRO A 110 5.68 -14.82 14.82
N PRO A 111 4.85 -15.44 15.68
CA PRO A 111 3.44 -15.66 15.37
C PRO A 111 2.70 -14.41 14.95
N ALA A 112 1.60 -14.59 14.20
CA ALA A 112 0.73 -13.51 13.77
C ALA A 112 0.25 -12.66 14.97
N GLY A 113 0.23 -11.34 14.82
CA GLY A 113 -0.10 -10.38 15.89
C GLY A 113 1.10 -9.94 16.74
N LEU A 114 2.25 -10.62 16.62
CA LEU A 114 3.47 -10.25 17.36
C LEU A 114 4.50 -9.50 16.49
N TYR A 115 4.13 -9.11 15.29
CA TYR A 115 4.96 -8.27 14.42
C TYR A 115 4.11 -7.39 13.52
N GLY A 116 4.68 -6.27 13.09
CA GLY A 116 4.14 -5.36 12.08
C GLY A 116 4.94 -5.41 10.80
N VAL A 117 4.33 -4.98 9.70
CA VAL A 117 4.96 -4.84 8.39
C VAL A 117 4.77 -3.41 7.90
N GLY A 118 5.87 -2.74 7.58
CA GLY A 118 5.85 -1.41 6.97
C GLY A 118 6.25 -1.47 5.49
N MET A 119 5.51 -0.78 4.63
CA MET A 119 5.91 -0.52 3.25
C MET A 119 6.66 0.80 3.20
N VAL A 120 7.90 0.80 2.74
CA VAL A 120 8.78 1.96 2.76
C VAL A 120 9.26 2.27 1.36
N PHE A 121 9.13 3.53 0.97
CA PHE A 121 9.59 4.07 -0.31
C PHE A 121 10.89 4.82 -0.07
N LEU A 122 11.96 4.35 -0.66
CA LEU A 122 13.31 4.76 -0.36
C LEU A 122 14.00 5.39 -1.58
N PRO A 123 15.04 6.23 -1.37
CA PRO A 123 15.84 6.77 -2.45
C PRO A 123 16.47 5.69 -3.34
N ARG A 124 16.65 6.00 -4.61
CA ARG A 124 17.36 5.13 -5.56
C ARG A 124 18.85 5.05 -5.27
N ASP A 125 19.41 6.17 -4.83
CA ASP A 125 20.82 6.24 -4.44
C ASP A 125 21.11 5.29 -3.27
N PRO A 126 22.08 4.37 -3.42
CA PRO A 126 22.34 3.34 -2.42
C PRO A 126 22.78 3.89 -1.06
N GLU A 127 23.59 4.96 -1.06
CA GLU A 127 24.11 5.56 0.19
C GLU A 127 22.98 6.23 0.98
N SER A 128 22.19 7.06 0.31
CA SER A 128 21.01 7.72 0.91
C SER A 128 19.99 6.68 1.41
N ARG A 129 19.78 5.60 0.65
CA ARG A 129 18.88 4.53 1.05
C ARG A 129 19.35 3.83 2.33
N GLU A 130 20.63 3.49 2.40
CA GLU A 130 21.21 2.86 3.58
C GLU A 130 21.15 3.76 4.82
N GLN A 131 21.35 5.08 4.63
CA GLN A 131 21.17 6.05 5.72
C GLN A 131 19.71 6.07 6.21
N CYS A 132 18.74 6.09 5.29
CA CYS A 132 17.32 6.04 5.65
C CYS A 132 16.96 4.75 6.41
N GLU A 133 17.49 3.61 5.96
CA GLU A 133 17.27 2.32 6.63
C GLU A 133 17.85 2.30 8.04
N ARG A 134 19.08 2.76 8.21
CA ARG A 134 19.72 2.88 9.55
C ARG A 134 18.92 3.79 10.47
N LEU A 135 18.51 4.97 10.00
CA LEU A 135 17.70 5.88 10.81
C LEU A 135 16.36 5.25 11.20
N PHE A 136 15.74 4.54 10.28
CA PHE A 136 14.49 3.83 10.58
C PHE A 136 14.70 2.79 11.69
N GLU A 137 15.76 1.99 11.60
CA GLU A 137 16.10 0.99 12.60
C GLU A 137 16.45 1.59 13.97
N GLU A 138 17.11 2.76 13.99
CA GLU A 138 17.36 3.51 15.22
C GLU A 138 16.06 3.94 15.89
N ILE A 139 15.15 4.52 15.14
CA ILE A 139 13.84 4.94 15.65
C ILE A 139 13.04 3.73 16.17
N VAL A 140 13.09 2.59 15.48
CA VAL A 140 12.43 1.35 15.95
C VAL A 140 12.99 0.92 17.31
N ARG A 141 14.31 0.98 17.49
CA ARG A 141 14.96 0.62 18.76
C ARG A 141 14.63 1.62 19.88
N GLU A 142 14.62 2.92 19.58
CA GLU A 142 14.21 3.97 20.54
C GLU A 142 12.78 3.79 21.04
N GLU A 143 11.87 3.32 20.16
CA GLU A 143 10.48 3.02 20.55
C GLU A 143 10.33 1.67 21.27
N GLY A 144 11.43 0.99 21.58
CA GLY A 144 11.43 -0.27 22.32
C GLY A 144 10.95 -1.47 21.49
N GLN A 145 11.04 -1.38 20.18
CA GLN A 145 10.70 -2.46 19.26
C GLN A 145 11.95 -3.06 18.62
N SER A 146 11.82 -4.16 17.90
CA SER A 146 12.95 -4.84 17.26
C SER A 146 12.75 -5.02 15.78
N VAL A 147 13.75 -4.68 14.96
CA VAL A 147 13.74 -4.96 13.53
C VAL A 147 14.07 -6.43 13.30
N LEU A 148 13.22 -7.14 12.57
CA LEU A 148 13.44 -8.53 12.16
C LEU A 148 14.20 -8.61 10.85
N GLY A 149 14.03 -7.64 9.98
CA GLY A 149 14.72 -7.54 8.70
C GLY A 149 13.97 -6.76 7.64
N TRP A 150 14.60 -6.66 6.49
CA TRP A 150 14.10 -5.96 5.30
C TRP A 150 13.91 -6.92 4.12
N ARG A 151 12.85 -6.72 3.37
CA ARG A 151 12.56 -7.42 2.13
C ARG A 151 12.42 -6.43 0.98
N SER A 152 13.09 -6.67 -0.13
CA SER A 152 12.82 -5.93 -1.36
C SER A 152 11.48 -6.36 -1.94
N VAL A 153 10.64 -5.40 -2.32
CA VAL A 153 9.34 -5.68 -2.93
C VAL A 153 9.53 -5.81 -4.43
N PRO A 154 9.06 -6.90 -5.05
CA PRO A 154 9.02 -6.99 -6.50
C PRO A 154 8.12 -5.89 -7.08
N THR A 155 8.66 -5.12 -8.02
CA THR A 155 7.93 -4.07 -8.74
C THR A 155 8.01 -4.35 -10.23
N ASP A 156 6.97 -3.94 -10.97
CA ASP A 156 6.95 -3.97 -12.44
C ASP A 156 6.75 -2.55 -12.95
N ASP A 157 7.80 -1.99 -13.51
CA ASP A 157 7.86 -0.64 -14.06
C ASP A 157 7.71 -0.59 -15.59
N SER A 158 7.42 -1.74 -16.22
CA SER A 158 7.42 -1.90 -17.67
C SER A 158 6.42 -0.99 -18.39
N MET A 159 5.39 -0.55 -17.69
CA MET A 159 4.27 0.19 -18.26
C MET A 159 4.15 1.65 -17.78
N ILE A 160 4.93 2.11 -16.81
CA ILE A 160 4.87 3.50 -16.34
C ILE A 160 5.54 4.45 -17.33
N GLY A 161 5.05 5.70 -17.39
CA GLY A 161 5.62 6.72 -18.24
C GLY A 161 7.02 7.15 -17.80
N PRO A 162 7.80 7.76 -18.72
CA PRO A 162 9.20 8.13 -18.43
C PRO A 162 9.34 9.09 -17.25
N THR A 163 8.40 10.02 -17.04
CA THR A 163 8.43 10.94 -15.90
C THR A 163 8.26 10.20 -14.57
N ALA A 164 7.31 9.27 -14.49
CA ALA A 164 7.11 8.44 -13.30
C ALA A 164 8.29 7.51 -13.06
N LYS A 165 8.88 6.96 -14.14
CA LYS A 165 10.06 6.10 -14.06
C LYS A 165 11.29 6.84 -13.56
N ALA A 166 11.46 8.11 -13.92
CA ALA A 166 12.54 8.94 -13.43
C ALA A 166 12.49 9.20 -11.91
N SER A 167 11.29 9.22 -11.33
CA SER A 167 11.03 9.46 -9.90
C SER A 167 10.61 8.20 -9.12
N GLU A 168 10.67 7.01 -9.71
CA GLU A 168 10.30 5.77 -9.07
C GLU A 168 11.18 5.50 -7.84
N PRO A 169 10.62 5.26 -6.65
CA PRO A 169 11.40 4.90 -5.47
C PRO A 169 11.78 3.43 -5.47
N VAL A 170 12.77 3.08 -4.66
CA VAL A 170 12.98 1.68 -4.27
C VAL A 170 11.97 1.31 -3.20
N VAL A 171 11.23 0.23 -3.42
CA VAL A 171 10.18 -0.20 -2.49
C VAL A 171 10.70 -1.37 -1.64
N ARG A 172 10.70 -1.18 -0.32
CA ARG A 172 11.09 -2.23 0.63
C ARG A 172 10.05 -2.43 1.72
N GLN A 173 10.02 -3.62 2.27
CA GLN A 173 9.22 -3.95 3.46
C GLN A 173 10.13 -4.13 4.65
N ILE A 174 9.78 -3.46 5.77
CA ILE A 174 10.39 -3.69 7.07
C ILE A 174 9.48 -4.56 7.93
N PHE A 175 10.07 -5.53 8.62
CA PHE A 175 9.38 -6.38 9.58
C PHE A 175 9.84 -6.00 10.98
N ILE A 176 8.88 -5.67 11.86
CA ILE A 176 9.15 -5.16 13.21
C ILE A 176 8.48 -6.08 14.23
N ALA A 177 9.25 -6.67 15.13
CA ALA A 177 8.72 -7.46 16.23
C ALA A 177 8.24 -6.56 17.36
N ARG A 178 7.19 -7.01 18.03
CA ARG A 178 6.71 -6.39 19.26
C ARG A 178 7.74 -6.55 20.37
N GLY A 179 8.12 -5.43 20.99
CA GLY A 179 9.03 -5.41 22.12
C GLY A 179 8.42 -6.06 23.38
N THR A 180 9.28 -6.59 24.23
CA THR A 180 8.88 -7.33 25.46
C THR A 180 8.10 -6.48 26.44
N GLU A 181 8.37 -5.18 26.48
CA GLU A 181 7.68 -4.23 27.38
C GLU A 181 6.34 -3.72 26.81
N THR A 182 6.00 -4.09 25.58
CA THR A 182 4.74 -3.70 24.95
C THR A 182 3.64 -4.67 25.38
N VAL A 183 2.81 -4.22 26.32
CA VAL A 183 1.91 -5.06 27.13
C VAL A 183 0.84 -5.80 26.32
N ASP A 184 0.30 -5.17 25.26
CA ASP A 184 -0.79 -5.75 24.48
C ASP A 184 -0.71 -5.37 23.00
N GLU A 185 -1.66 -5.86 22.21
CA GLU A 185 -1.74 -5.60 20.78
C GLU A 185 -2.02 -4.12 20.47
N LEU A 186 -2.89 -3.48 21.24
CA LEU A 186 -3.23 -2.07 21.06
C LEU A 186 -2.05 -1.14 21.38
N ALA A 187 -1.27 -1.46 22.41
CA ALA A 187 -0.04 -0.74 22.72
C ALA A 187 0.98 -0.89 21.58
N PHE A 188 1.09 -2.08 20.98
CA PHE A 188 1.95 -2.30 19.82
C PHE A 188 1.47 -1.51 18.59
N GLU A 189 0.17 -1.48 18.31
CA GLU A 189 -0.40 -0.69 17.22
C GLU A 189 -0.10 0.81 17.38
N ARG A 190 -0.19 1.34 18.60
CA ARG A 190 0.20 2.72 18.89
C ARG A 190 1.69 2.97 18.62
N LYS A 191 2.56 2.03 18.99
CA LYS A 191 3.99 2.12 18.69
C LYS A 191 4.25 2.11 17.18
N LEU A 192 3.61 1.23 16.42
CA LEU A 192 3.72 1.21 14.97
C LEU A 192 3.22 2.53 14.32
N TYR A 193 2.17 3.13 14.88
CA TYR A 193 1.70 4.44 14.45
C TYR A 193 2.76 5.55 14.71
N VAL A 194 3.35 5.57 15.90
CA VAL A 194 4.40 6.53 16.26
C VAL A 194 5.62 6.36 15.35
N LEU A 195 6.06 5.12 15.14
CA LEU A 195 7.15 4.79 14.23
C LEU A 195 6.91 5.38 12.84
N ARG A 196 5.72 5.14 12.27
CA ARG A 196 5.35 5.70 10.96
C ARG A 196 5.44 7.23 10.93
N LYS A 197 5.04 7.90 12.03
CA LYS A 197 5.07 9.37 12.10
C LYS A 197 6.46 9.95 12.31
N ARG A 198 7.34 9.22 12.97
CA ARG A 198 8.73 9.64 13.20
C ARG A 198 9.63 9.41 11.99
N THR A 199 9.27 8.47 11.11
CA THR A 199 10.06 8.07 9.93
C THR A 199 9.55 8.66 8.62
N SER A 200 8.46 9.45 8.63
CA SER A 200 7.87 10.07 7.42
C SER A 200 8.18 11.55 7.27
#